data_1e624e27dd871d6a10eb143ed253a057
#
_entry.id   1e624e27dd871d6a10eb143ed253a057
#
_cell.length_a   1.000
_cell.length_b   1.000
_cell.length_c   1.000
_cell.angle_alpha   90.00
_cell.angle_beta   90.00
_cell.angle_gamma   90.00
#
_symmetry.space_group_name_H-M   'P 1'
#
loop_
_entity.id
_entity.type
_entity.pdbx_description
1 polymer ?
#
loop_
_entity_poly.entity_id
_entity_poly.type
_entity_poly.pdbx_seq_one_letter_code
_entity_poly.pdbx_strand_id
1 'polypeptide(L)'
;MPGEPTVQLVRAPGLASRAPYAYAAVTPPGHRLIYTAGACPLDAAGEIVAPGDVAAQAAQVMDNLEAALRAAGADLCDVAKTTVYVASDRQEDLVTAWQVVRDRFGEHDAPSTLLGVAVLGYTNQLVEVEAVASVA
;
A
#
# COMPACT_ATOMS: atom_id res chain seq x y z
N MET A 1 -24.61 0.68 -9.73
CA MET A 1 -24.31 -0.74 -9.93
C MET A 1 -22.81 -0.92 -9.86
N PRO A 2 -22.34 -1.79 -9.01
CA PRO A 2 -20.93 -2.05 -8.99
C PRO A 2 -20.52 -2.67 -10.33
N GLY A 3 -19.50 -2.12 -10.96
CA GLY A 3 -18.89 -2.72 -12.13
C GLY A 3 -18.20 -4.03 -11.80
N GLU A 4 -17.66 -4.70 -12.81
CA GLU A 4 -16.82 -5.85 -12.59
C GLU A 4 -15.58 -5.46 -11.78
N PRO A 5 -15.04 -6.39 -10.95
CA PRO A 5 -13.81 -6.13 -10.23
C PRO A 5 -12.70 -5.72 -11.18
N THR A 6 -11.97 -4.67 -10.81
CA THR A 6 -10.82 -4.18 -11.60
C THR A 6 -9.56 -5.03 -11.39
N VAL A 7 -9.58 -5.89 -10.36
CA VAL A 7 -8.55 -6.91 -10.11
C VAL A 7 -9.21 -8.17 -9.55
N GLN A 8 -8.67 -9.32 -9.91
CA GLN A 8 -9.03 -10.59 -9.32
C GLN A 8 -7.94 -10.99 -8.33
N LEU A 9 -8.30 -11.06 -7.05
CA LEU A 9 -7.37 -11.52 -6.02
C LEU A 9 -7.37 -13.05 -5.97
N VAL A 10 -6.19 -13.64 -5.95
CA VAL A 10 -6.00 -15.09 -6.03
C VAL A 10 -5.36 -15.60 -4.75
N ARG A 11 -6.01 -16.57 -4.13
CA ARG A 11 -5.47 -17.36 -3.03
C ARG A 11 -5.14 -18.74 -3.54
N ALA A 12 -3.87 -19.13 -3.44
CA ALA A 12 -3.41 -20.40 -4.01
C ALA A 12 -3.75 -21.57 -3.06
N PRO A 13 -4.37 -22.65 -3.57
CA PRO A 13 -4.56 -23.86 -2.78
C PRO A 13 -3.22 -24.43 -2.32
N GLY A 14 -3.15 -24.88 -1.08
CA GLY A 14 -1.93 -25.45 -0.51
C GLY A 14 -0.99 -24.42 0.12
N LEU A 15 -1.21 -23.13 -0.10
CA LEU A 15 -0.49 -22.08 0.62
C LEU A 15 -1.25 -21.68 1.88
N ALA A 16 -0.56 -20.97 2.80
CA ALA A 16 -1.15 -20.59 4.09
C ALA A 16 -2.41 -19.75 3.89
N SER A 17 -3.55 -20.24 4.37
CA SER A 17 -4.83 -19.55 4.22
C SER A 17 -4.98 -18.34 5.14
N ARG A 18 -4.12 -18.23 6.17
CA ARG A 18 -4.18 -17.15 7.17
C ARG A 18 -3.36 -15.92 6.79
N ALA A 19 -2.62 -15.96 5.68
CA ALA A 19 -1.88 -14.79 5.23
C ALA A 19 -2.85 -13.61 5.03
N PRO A 20 -2.52 -12.41 5.56
CA PRO A 20 -3.40 -11.24 5.47
C PRO A 20 -3.31 -10.53 4.12
N TYR A 21 -2.99 -11.24 3.06
CA TYR A 21 -2.87 -10.74 1.69
C TYR A 21 -3.16 -11.89 0.72
N ALA A 22 -3.63 -11.56 -0.47
CA ALA A 22 -3.73 -12.51 -1.56
C ALA A 22 -2.32 -12.85 -2.10
N TYR A 23 -2.17 -14.03 -2.68
CA TYR A 23 -0.87 -14.47 -3.19
C TYR A 23 -0.56 -13.91 -4.58
N ALA A 24 -1.60 -13.55 -5.32
CA ALA A 24 -1.45 -12.95 -6.65
C ALA A 24 -2.68 -12.08 -6.95
N ALA A 25 -2.55 -11.22 -7.94
CA ALA A 25 -3.66 -10.49 -8.52
C ALA A 25 -3.60 -10.60 -10.03
N VAL A 26 -4.77 -10.76 -10.64
CA VAL A 26 -4.91 -10.79 -12.09
C VAL A 26 -5.70 -9.57 -12.52
N THR A 27 -5.19 -8.82 -13.50
CA THR A 27 -5.90 -7.68 -14.05
C THR A 27 -6.65 -8.10 -15.31
N PRO A 28 -7.91 -7.62 -15.50
CA PRO A 28 -8.68 -7.99 -16.70
C PRO A 28 -8.05 -7.46 -17.99
N PRO A 29 -8.27 -8.14 -19.13
CA PRO A 29 -7.79 -7.64 -20.42
C PRO A 29 -8.35 -6.24 -20.72
N GLY A 30 -7.54 -5.37 -21.32
CA GLY A 30 -7.94 -4.05 -21.76
C GLY A 30 -8.02 -3.00 -20.66
N HIS A 31 -7.77 -3.36 -19.40
CA HIS A 31 -7.68 -2.39 -18.32
C HIS A 31 -6.37 -1.62 -18.39
N ARG A 32 -6.43 -0.35 -18.01
CA ARG A 32 -5.25 0.49 -17.86
C ARG A 32 -4.59 0.25 -16.50
N LEU A 33 -3.29 0.30 -16.46
CA LEU A 33 -2.53 0.19 -15.20
C LEU A 33 -2.09 1.56 -14.73
N ILE A 34 -2.15 1.76 -13.42
CA ILE A 34 -1.71 2.96 -12.74
C ILE A 34 -0.55 2.59 -11.84
N TYR A 35 0.57 3.26 -12.01
CA TYR A 35 1.78 3.07 -11.20
C TYR A 35 1.96 4.31 -10.35
N THR A 36 1.89 4.17 -9.02
CA THR A 36 2.12 5.33 -8.16
C THR A 36 3.61 5.52 -7.89
N ALA A 37 3.99 6.74 -7.60
CA ALA A 37 5.23 6.97 -6.86
C ALA A 37 5.09 6.37 -5.46
N GLY A 38 6.20 6.13 -4.76
CA GLY A 38 6.15 5.77 -3.36
C GLY A 38 5.53 6.93 -2.56
N ALA A 39 4.39 6.67 -1.91
CA ALA A 39 3.75 7.64 -1.05
C ALA A 39 4.58 7.82 0.22
N CYS A 40 4.94 9.05 0.54
CA CYS A 40 5.74 9.42 1.70
C CYS A 40 4.88 10.14 2.74
N PRO A 41 5.29 10.15 4.03
CA PRO A 41 4.49 10.77 5.09
C PRO A 41 4.66 12.30 5.12
N LEU A 42 4.37 12.94 4.00
CA LEU A 42 4.48 14.39 3.82
C LEU A 42 3.12 15.05 4.04
N ASP A 43 3.14 16.19 4.73
CA ASP A 43 1.98 17.09 4.77
C ASP A 43 1.91 17.96 3.52
N ALA A 44 0.91 18.82 3.43
CA ALA A 44 0.71 19.70 2.27
C ALA A 44 1.84 20.73 2.08
N ALA A 45 2.60 21.01 3.13
CA ALA A 45 3.77 21.89 3.07
C ALA A 45 5.05 21.15 2.65
N GLY A 46 4.99 19.82 2.47
CA GLY A 46 6.15 19.02 2.11
C GLY A 46 7.03 18.63 3.29
N GLU A 47 6.51 18.72 4.51
CA GLU A 47 7.25 18.34 5.71
C GLU A 47 6.89 16.93 6.16
N ILE A 48 7.90 16.19 6.65
CA ILE A 48 7.67 14.86 7.24
C ILE A 48 6.88 15.01 8.53
N VAL A 49 5.76 14.30 8.63
CA VAL A 49 4.92 14.31 9.84
C VAL A 49 5.46 13.35 10.90
N ALA A 50 5.17 13.64 12.15
CA ALA A 50 5.36 12.73 13.28
C ALA A 50 6.73 12.00 13.26
N PRO A 51 7.88 12.70 13.28
CA PRO A 51 9.17 12.01 13.34
C PRO A 51 9.23 11.01 14.50
N GLY A 52 9.71 9.80 14.21
CA GLY A 52 9.83 8.73 15.21
C GLY A 52 8.55 7.90 15.42
N ASP A 53 7.43 8.27 14.83
CA ASP A 53 6.14 7.58 15.02
C ASP A 53 5.75 6.81 13.75
N VAL A 54 6.02 5.51 13.74
CA VAL A 54 5.75 4.65 12.57
C VAL A 54 4.26 4.61 12.25
N ALA A 55 3.39 4.45 13.25
CA ALA A 55 1.95 4.34 13.01
C ALA A 55 1.37 5.63 12.42
N ALA A 56 1.74 6.79 12.97
CA ALA A 56 1.27 8.07 12.48
C ALA A 56 1.78 8.36 11.07
N GLN A 57 3.05 8.02 10.78
CA GLN A 57 3.59 8.16 9.44
C GLN A 57 2.91 7.22 8.45
N ALA A 58 2.63 5.97 8.84
CA ALA A 58 1.90 5.03 7.98
C ALA A 58 0.50 5.55 7.63
N ALA A 59 -0.21 6.16 8.59
CA ALA A 59 -1.52 6.76 8.36
C ALA A 59 -1.44 7.89 7.32
N GLN A 60 -0.47 8.79 7.45
CA GLN A 60 -0.28 9.87 6.48
C GLN A 60 0.10 9.34 5.10
N VAL A 61 0.95 8.32 5.05
CA VAL A 61 1.31 7.65 3.79
C VAL A 61 0.07 7.11 3.09
N MET A 62 -0.85 6.47 3.83
CA MET A 62 -2.06 5.92 3.23
C MET A 62 -3.02 7.02 2.77
N ASP A 63 -3.12 8.14 3.49
CA ASP A 63 -3.88 9.30 3.02
C ASP A 63 -3.32 9.80 1.69
N ASN A 64 -2.00 9.89 1.58
CA ASN A 64 -1.33 10.38 0.37
C ASN A 64 -1.45 9.38 -0.78
N LEU A 65 -1.35 8.08 -0.50
CA LEU A 65 -1.55 7.04 -1.51
C LEU A 65 -2.96 7.07 -2.09
N GLU A 66 -3.99 7.16 -1.23
CA GLU A 66 -5.37 7.28 -1.68
C GLU A 66 -5.58 8.53 -2.55
N ALA A 67 -5.02 9.66 -2.13
CA ALA A 67 -5.13 10.90 -2.90
C ALA A 67 -4.49 10.76 -4.29
N ALA A 68 -3.31 10.14 -4.37
CA ALA A 68 -2.64 9.89 -5.64
C ALA A 68 -3.43 8.95 -6.55
N LEU A 69 -3.99 7.87 -5.99
CA LEU A 69 -4.82 6.94 -6.74
C LEU A 69 -6.07 7.63 -7.28
N ARG A 70 -6.77 8.41 -6.46
CA ARG A 70 -7.97 9.15 -6.88
C ARG A 70 -7.67 10.17 -7.96
N ALA A 71 -6.54 10.87 -7.86
CA ALA A 71 -6.11 11.79 -8.90
C ALA A 71 -5.88 11.09 -10.25
N ALA A 72 -5.50 9.81 -10.22
CA ALA A 72 -5.29 8.99 -11.42
C ALA A 72 -6.56 8.22 -11.85
N GLY A 73 -7.66 8.35 -11.12
CA GLY A 73 -8.93 7.70 -11.47
C GLY A 73 -9.18 6.35 -10.81
N ALA A 74 -8.51 6.06 -9.70
CA ALA A 74 -8.63 4.78 -8.98
C ALA A 74 -8.91 4.99 -7.49
N ASP A 75 -9.26 3.90 -6.83
CA ASP A 75 -9.39 3.79 -5.38
C ASP A 75 -8.57 2.61 -4.86
N LEU A 76 -8.51 2.42 -3.55
CA LEU A 76 -7.77 1.31 -2.95
C LEU A 76 -8.26 -0.06 -3.46
N CYS A 77 -9.56 -0.20 -3.72
CA CYS A 77 -10.13 -1.47 -4.24
C CYS A 77 -9.64 -1.82 -5.65
N ASP A 78 -9.01 -0.88 -6.36
CA ASP A 78 -8.44 -1.10 -7.69
C ASP A 78 -6.97 -1.55 -7.63
N VAL A 79 -6.39 -1.60 -6.44
CA VAL A 79 -4.97 -1.92 -6.28
C VAL A 79 -4.70 -3.40 -6.53
N ALA A 80 -3.75 -3.69 -7.40
CA ALA A 80 -3.29 -5.05 -7.73
C ALA A 80 -2.07 -5.47 -6.91
N LYS A 81 -1.27 -4.53 -6.43
CA LYS A 81 -0.04 -4.81 -5.70
C LYS A 81 0.40 -3.61 -4.89
N THR A 82 0.86 -3.85 -3.67
CA THR A 82 1.59 -2.86 -2.89
C THR A 82 2.97 -3.36 -2.49
N THR A 83 3.89 -2.44 -2.27
CA THR A 83 5.12 -2.68 -1.54
C THR A 83 5.20 -1.66 -0.41
N VAL A 84 5.40 -2.16 0.81
CA VAL A 84 5.49 -1.36 2.03
C VAL A 84 6.94 -1.38 2.50
N TYR A 85 7.54 -0.20 2.60
CA TYR A 85 8.92 -0.02 3.06
C TYR A 85 8.91 0.65 4.43
N VAL A 86 9.68 0.09 5.35
CA VAL A 86 9.84 0.67 6.70
C VAL A 86 11.32 0.81 7.00
N ALA A 87 11.77 2.03 7.34
CA ALA A 87 13.17 2.31 7.69
C ALA A 87 13.42 1.88 9.14
N SER A 88 13.53 0.57 9.35
CA SER A 88 13.77 -0.04 10.65
C SER A 88 14.34 -1.46 10.46
N ASP A 89 15.15 -1.90 11.40
CA ASP A 89 15.62 -3.28 11.50
C ASP A 89 14.81 -4.09 12.53
N ARG A 90 13.73 -3.52 13.07
CA ARG A 90 12.89 -4.15 14.10
C ARG A 90 11.59 -4.62 13.45
N GLN A 91 11.32 -5.93 13.53
CA GLN A 91 10.09 -6.50 12.96
C GLN A 91 8.83 -5.86 13.56
N GLU A 92 8.84 -5.47 14.82
CA GLU A 92 7.69 -4.82 15.45
C GLU A 92 7.30 -3.51 14.78
N ASP A 93 8.26 -2.75 14.28
CA ASP A 93 7.98 -1.53 13.50
C ASP A 93 7.35 -1.86 12.15
N LEU A 94 7.82 -2.93 11.51
CA LEU A 94 7.23 -3.41 10.27
C LEU A 94 5.78 -3.85 10.48
N VAL A 95 5.52 -4.59 11.55
CA VAL A 95 4.16 -5.05 11.91
C VAL A 95 3.25 -3.86 12.19
N THR A 96 3.73 -2.84 12.90
CA THR A 96 2.97 -1.62 13.19
C THR A 96 2.55 -0.92 11.89
N ALA A 97 3.49 -0.71 10.97
CA ALA A 97 3.18 -0.11 9.67
C ALA A 97 2.19 -0.96 8.87
N TRP A 98 2.41 -2.27 8.83
CA TRP A 98 1.55 -3.21 8.11
C TRP A 98 0.11 -3.17 8.61
N GLN A 99 -0.12 -3.13 9.92
CA GLN A 99 -1.46 -3.06 10.49
C GLN A 99 -2.21 -1.83 10.03
N VAL A 100 -1.55 -0.67 9.99
CA VAL A 100 -2.18 0.58 9.51
C VAL A 100 -2.54 0.46 8.02
N VAL A 101 -1.63 -0.05 7.21
CA VAL A 101 -1.86 -0.23 5.77
C VAL A 101 -3.01 -1.19 5.52
N ARG A 102 -2.98 -2.36 6.16
CA ARG A 102 -4.00 -3.38 6.00
C ARG A 102 -5.39 -2.88 6.43
N ASP A 103 -5.46 -2.19 7.55
CA ASP A 103 -6.73 -1.66 8.05
C ASP A 103 -7.34 -0.65 7.06
N ARG A 104 -6.50 0.14 6.42
CA ARG A 104 -6.98 1.11 5.42
C ARG A 104 -7.53 0.41 4.18
N PHE A 105 -6.95 -0.70 3.75
CA PHE A 105 -7.46 -1.49 2.63
C PHE A 105 -8.77 -2.22 2.95
N GLY A 106 -9.04 -2.49 4.22
CA GLY A 106 -10.24 -3.19 4.65
C GLY A 106 -10.26 -4.64 4.15
N GLU A 107 -11.31 -5.01 3.41
CA GLU A 107 -11.48 -6.37 2.89
C GLU A 107 -10.69 -6.63 1.60
N HIS A 108 -10.12 -5.60 0.99
CA HIS A 108 -9.36 -5.74 -0.25
C HIS A 108 -7.91 -6.15 0.07
N ASP A 109 -7.68 -7.45 0.18
CA ASP A 109 -6.40 -8.04 0.55
C ASP A 109 -5.43 -8.11 -0.65
N ALA A 110 -5.06 -6.97 -1.22
CA ALA A 110 -4.12 -6.94 -2.34
C ALA A 110 -2.80 -7.66 -1.99
N PRO A 111 -2.17 -8.35 -2.96
CA PRO A 111 -0.82 -8.86 -2.77
C PRO A 111 0.10 -7.75 -2.29
N SER A 112 0.90 -8.05 -1.28
CA SER A 112 1.79 -7.04 -0.70
C SER A 112 3.12 -7.65 -0.28
N THR A 113 4.17 -6.87 -0.39
CA THR A 113 5.49 -7.19 0.15
C THR A 113 5.86 -6.14 1.19
N LEU A 114 6.35 -6.60 2.34
CA LEU A 114 6.73 -5.76 3.47
C LEU A 114 8.23 -5.90 3.70
N LEU A 115 8.94 -4.78 3.65
CA LEU A 115 10.40 -4.77 3.73
C LEU A 115 10.90 -3.76 4.76
N GLY A 116 11.86 -4.19 5.58
CA GLY A 116 12.70 -3.28 6.36
C GLY A 116 13.85 -2.79 5.49
N VAL A 117 14.09 -1.51 5.48
CA VAL A 117 15.17 -0.87 4.72
C VAL A 117 16.02 0.00 5.65
N ALA A 118 17.26 0.27 5.24
CA ALA A 118 18.19 1.04 6.07
C ALA A 118 17.74 2.48 6.22
N VAL A 119 17.35 3.13 5.12
CA VAL A 119 16.89 4.53 5.07
C VAL A 119 15.89 4.71 3.95
N LEU A 120 15.08 5.76 4.06
CA LEU A 120 14.21 6.23 2.98
C LEU A 120 14.65 7.62 2.52
N GLY A 121 13.99 8.15 1.49
CA GLY A 121 14.50 9.31 0.76
C GLY A 121 14.52 10.64 1.53
N TYR A 122 13.61 10.82 2.49
CA TYR A 122 13.54 12.06 3.27
C TYR A 122 14.11 11.86 4.67
N THR A 123 14.72 12.90 5.22
CA THR A 123 15.15 12.91 6.62
C THR A 123 13.95 12.63 7.53
N ASN A 124 14.10 11.73 8.50
CA ASN A 124 13.06 11.30 9.44
C ASN A 124 11.90 10.51 8.81
N GLN A 125 12.00 10.13 7.55
CA GLN A 125 10.99 9.27 6.93
C GLN A 125 11.16 7.83 7.39
N LEU A 126 10.09 7.23 7.93
CA LEU A 126 10.08 5.85 8.42
C LEU A 126 9.26 4.91 7.55
N VAL A 127 8.29 5.41 6.78
CA VAL A 127 7.36 4.56 6.01
C VAL A 127 7.22 5.10 4.58
N GLU A 128 7.09 4.19 3.63
CA GLU A 128 6.74 4.49 2.24
C GLU A 128 5.92 3.36 1.66
N VAL A 129 4.91 3.67 0.86
CA VAL A 129 4.08 2.65 0.20
C VAL A 129 3.88 3.02 -1.26
N GLU A 130 4.16 2.08 -2.15
CA GLU A 130 3.85 2.22 -3.57
C GLU A 130 2.79 1.19 -3.99
N ALA A 131 2.06 1.49 -5.06
CA ALA A 131 1.00 0.62 -5.54
C ALA A 131 0.96 0.57 -7.07
N VAL A 132 0.44 -0.55 -7.56
CA VAL A 132 -0.02 -0.70 -8.94
C VAL A 132 -1.52 -0.95 -8.88
N ALA A 133 -2.30 -0.21 -9.65
CA ALA A 133 -3.76 -0.35 -9.71
C ALA A 133 -4.22 -0.60 -11.15
N SER A 134 -5.44 -1.11 -11.29
CA SER A 134 -6.05 -1.45 -12.57
C SER A 134 -7.43 -0.82 -12.66
N VAL A 135 -7.70 -0.12 -13.76
CA VAL A 135 -9.00 0.52 -14.02
C VAL A 135 -9.44 0.27 -15.46
N ALA A 136 -10.75 0.29 -15.64
CA ALA A 136 -11.35 0.11 -16.96
C ALA A 136 -10.98 1.24 -17.95
#